data_da15ff960795ea2e9d7d23f8f0720a1a
#
_entry.id   da15ff960795ea2e9d7d23f8f0720a1a
#
_cell.length_a   1.000
_cell.length_b   1.000
_cell.length_c   1.000
_cell.angle_alpha   90.00
_cell.angle_beta   90.00
_cell.angle_gamma   90.00
#
_symmetry.space_group_name_H-M   'P 1'
#
loop_
_entity.id
_entity.type
_entity.pdbx_description
1 polymer ?
#
loop_
_entity_poly.entity_id
_entity_poly.type
_entity_poly.pdbx_seq_one_letter_code
_entity_poly.pdbx_strand_id
1 'polypeptide(L)'
;MALIAAAVSAWLAGCGDTPEPAALPSLLPPPPEPAGCGEHGYLRTDFYGEISGPIDWTASDLDCEGMPRPEGRGARLRFAGQSGEMSIAIIIAMPDLERGTVAQELGSNVTVIEEGGGRFFSTAGLGSCWTDVVEQAQTGDGANPYFIAGRLYCIAPLAEINGDSSVTLRELQFGGYLDWGTR
;
A
#
# COMPACT_ATOMS: atom_id res chain seq x y z
N MET A 1 -35.83 78.58 19.80
CA MET A 1 -35.64 77.43 18.94
C MET A 1 -34.14 77.21 18.83
N ALA A 2 -33.63 76.20 19.59
CA ALA A 2 -32.23 75.87 19.65
C ALA A 2 -32.03 74.49 19.03
N LEU A 3 -31.23 74.36 17.98
CA LEU A 3 -30.83 73.13 17.33
C LEU A 3 -29.55 72.60 17.99
N ILE A 4 -29.65 71.46 18.57
CA ILE A 4 -28.52 70.73 19.14
C ILE A 4 -27.98 69.76 18.05
N ALA A 5 -26.74 70.00 17.61
CA ALA A 5 -26.04 69.06 16.73
C ALA A 5 -25.32 68.02 17.57
N ALA A 6 -25.67 66.77 17.39
CA ALA A 6 -24.98 65.63 17.99
C ALA A 6 -23.85 65.17 17.07
N ALA A 7 -22.62 65.20 17.59
CA ALA A 7 -21.44 64.65 16.94
C ALA A 7 -21.33 63.14 17.26
N VAL A 8 -21.34 62.30 16.23
CA VAL A 8 -21.11 60.86 16.34
C VAL A 8 -19.63 60.59 16.13
N SER A 9 -18.95 60.16 17.17
CA SER A 9 -17.55 59.73 17.13
C SER A 9 -17.49 58.26 16.68
N ALA A 10 -16.94 57.98 15.49
CA ALA A 10 -16.68 56.62 15.02
C ALA A 10 -15.39 56.09 15.66
N TRP A 11 -15.50 55.04 16.41
CA TRP A 11 -14.37 54.26 16.91
C TRP A 11 -13.99 53.22 15.86
N LEU A 12 -12.80 53.38 15.25
CA LEU A 12 -12.17 52.35 14.42
C LEU A 12 -11.57 51.30 15.33
N ALA A 13 -12.21 50.13 15.41
CA ALA A 13 -11.64 48.95 16.01
C ALA A 13 -10.57 48.39 15.07
N GLY A 14 -9.29 48.53 15.45
CA GLY A 14 -8.17 47.90 14.78
C GLY A 14 -8.25 46.38 15.03
N CYS A 15 -8.35 45.58 13.94
CA CYS A 15 -8.10 44.17 13.98
C CYS A 15 -6.62 43.93 14.29
N GLY A 16 -6.33 43.52 15.51
CA GLY A 16 -5.00 43.02 15.86
C GLY A 16 -4.75 41.68 15.18
N ASP A 17 -3.74 41.62 14.31
CA ASP A 17 -3.18 40.38 13.81
C ASP A 17 -2.65 39.57 15.00
N THR A 18 -3.36 38.49 15.34
CA THR A 18 -2.86 37.53 16.27
C THR A 18 -1.71 36.75 15.58
N PRO A 19 -0.48 36.80 16.09
CA PRO A 19 0.60 36.06 15.46
C PRO A 19 0.23 34.55 15.52
N GLU A 20 0.19 33.91 14.34
CA GLU A 20 0.05 32.47 14.20
C GLU A 20 1.17 31.79 15.00
N PRO A 21 0.84 30.85 15.90
CA PRO A 21 1.87 30.17 16.67
C PRO A 21 2.81 29.46 15.69
N ALA A 22 4.09 29.82 15.70
CA ALA A 22 5.12 29.16 14.91
C ALA A 22 5.07 27.67 15.21
N ALA A 23 4.83 26.87 14.16
CA ALA A 23 4.85 25.43 14.27
C ALA A 23 6.22 24.99 14.80
N LEU A 24 6.25 24.37 15.96
CA LEU A 24 7.47 23.78 16.51
C LEU A 24 7.99 22.76 15.50
N PRO A 25 9.30 22.80 15.16
CA PRO A 25 9.87 21.81 14.26
C PRO A 25 9.66 20.42 14.88
N SER A 26 9.06 19.52 14.11
CA SER A 26 8.90 18.13 14.52
C SER A 26 10.28 17.54 14.79
N LEU A 27 10.58 17.23 16.04
CA LEU A 27 11.84 16.58 16.46
C LEU A 27 11.86 15.07 16.13
N LEU A 28 10.75 14.55 15.61
CA LEU A 28 10.71 13.16 15.14
C LEU A 28 11.34 13.10 13.73
N PRO A 29 12.30 12.17 13.51
CA PRO A 29 12.78 11.90 12.17
C PRO A 29 11.58 11.55 11.27
N PRO A 30 11.59 11.97 10.00
CA PRO A 30 10.56 11.53 9.07
C PRO A 30 10.51 9.99 9.07
N PRO A 31 9.31 9.41 8.95
CA PRO A 31 9.21 7.96 8.78
C PRO A 31 10.09 7.55 7.59
N PRO A 32 10.77 6.39 7.68
CA PRO A 32 11.57 5.90 6.56
C PRO A 32 10.68 5.83 5.31
N GLU A 33 11.21 6.32 4.20
CA GLU A 33 10.53 6.20 2.92
C GLU A 33 10.32 4.71 2.63
N PRO A 34 9.14 4.32 2.11
CA PRO A 34 8.90 2.93 1.72
C PRO A 34 9.99 2.46 0.77
N ALA A 35 10.42 1.23 0.92
CA ALA A 35 11.53 0.68 0.12
C ALA A 35 11.12 0.39 -1.34
N GLY A 36 10.28 1.15 -1.96
CA GLY A 36 9.91 1.11 -3.37
C GLY A 36 9.99 -0.27 -4.07
N CYS A 37 9.87 -0.31 -5.39
CA CYS A 37 10.03 -1.56 -6.17
C CYS A 37 11.50 -1.91 -6.45
N GLY A 38 12.40 -0.93 -6.36
CA GLY A 38 13.78 -1.07 -6.84
C GLY A 38 13.85 -1.31 -8.35
N GLU A 39 15.06 -1.47 -8.88
CA GLU A 39 15.28 -1.66 -10.32
C GLU A 39 14.74 -3.00 -10.85
N HIS A 40 14.53 -3.98 -9.96
CA HIS A 40 14.10 -5.34 -10.29
C HIS A 40 12.66 -5.65 -9.87
N GLY A 41 11.88 -4.64 -9.48
CA GLY A 41 10.49 -4.83 -9.14
C GLY A 41 9.64 -5.26 -10.33
N TYR A 42 8.74 -6.20 -10.12
CA TYR A 42 7.78 -6.64 -11.14
C TYR A 42 6.54 -7.25 -10.52
N LEU A 43 5.46 -7.27 -11.29
CA LEU A 43 4.27 -8.06 -10.99
C LEU A 43 3.62 -8.52 -12.29
N ARG A 44 3.36 -9.83 -12.40
CA ARG A 44 2.72 -10.46 -13.55
C ARG A 44 1.60 -11.37 -13.12
N THR A 45 0.44 -11.19 -13.72
CA THR A 45 -0.73 -12.04 -13.52
C THR A 45 -1.75 -11.85 -14.62
N ASP A 46 -2.70 -12.79 -14.74
CA ASP A 46 -3.91 -12.64 -15.52
C ASP A 46 -5.12 -12.61 -14.59
N PHE A 47 -5.93 -11.59 -14.71
CA PHE A 47 -7.20 -11.48 -14.02
C PHE A 47 -8.37 -11.94 -14.89
N TYR A 48 -9.37 -12.52 -14.22
CA TYR A 48 -10.62 -12.96 -14.81
C TYR A 48 -11.78 -12.56 -13.89
N GLY A 49 -12.90 -12.22 -14.49
CA GLY A 49 -14.11 -11.80 -13.76
C GLY A 49 -14.32 -10.31 -13.83
N GLU A 50 -14.63 -9.68 -12.71
CA GLU A 50 -14.96 -8.25 -12.66
C GLU A 50 -13.81 -7.33 -13.06
N ILE A 51 -12.61 -7.67 -12.66
CA ILE A 51 -11.38 -7.14 -13.23
C ILE A 51 -10.85 -8.22 -14.15
N SER A 52 -10.51 -7.87 -15.40
CA SER A 52 -10.05 -8.84 -16.39
C SER A 52 -8.93 -8.27 -17.25
N GLY A 53 -8.03 -9.17 -17.66
CA GLY A 53 -6.89 -8.88 -18.53
C GLY A 53 -5.55 -9.14 -17.88
N PRO A 54 -4.49 -9.12 -18.70
CA PRO A 54 -3.13 -9.32 -18.23
C PRO A 54 -2.60 -8.08 -17.51
N ILE A 55 -1.80 -8.33 -16.48
CA ILE A 55 -0.92 -7.36 -15.86
C ILE A 55 0.51 -7.85 -16.05
N ASP A 56 1.36 -7.03 -16.63
CA ASP A 56 2.80 -7.22 -16.73
C ASP A 56 3.48 -5.90 -16.41
N TRP A 57 3.61 -5.63 -15.12
CA TRP A 57 4.23 -4.42 -14.62
C TRP A 57 5.71 -4.64 -14.31
N THR A 58 6.51 -3.67 -14.68
CA THR A 58 7.93 -3.56 -14.33
C THR A 58 8.13 -2.47 -13.28
N ALA A 59 9.34 -2.29 -12.79
CA ALA A 59 9.67 -1.30 -11.77
C ALA A 59 9.23 0.13 -12.12
N SER A 60 9.17 0.48 -13.42
CA SER A 60 8.72 1.80 -13.88
C SER A 60 7.20 1.98 -13.85
N ASP A 61 6.45 0.88 -13.80
CA ASP A 61 4.98 0.86 -13.85
C ASP A 61 4.36 0.71 -12.45
N LEU A 62 5.22 0.41 -11.46
CA LEU A 62 4.83 0.00 -10.12
C LEU A 62 5.14 1.03 -9.05
N ASP A 63 4.19 1.19 -8.14
CA ASP A 63 4.43 1.65 -6.78
C ASP A 63 4.39 0.44 -5.83
N CYS A 64 5.48 0.21 -5.09
CA CYS A 64 5.63 -0.92 -4.18
C CYS A 64 5.89 -0.49 -2.75
N GLU A 65 5.27 -1.23 -1.86
CA GLU A 65 5.50 -1.09 -0.42
C GLU A 65 5.58 -2.49 0.21
N GLY A 66 6.66 -2.74 0.94
CA GLY A 66 6.84 -3.97 1.70
C GLY A 66 7.18 -3.68 3.15
N MET A 67 6.43 -4.29 4.06
CA MET A 67 6.61 -4.10 5.51
C MET A 67 6.32 -5.38 6.29
N PRO A 68 6.91 -5.56 7.50
CA PRO A 68 6.50 -6.61 8.40
C PRO A 68 5.07 -6.35 8.88
N ARG A 69 4.39 -7.39 9.29
CA ARG A 69 3.10 -7.24 9.94
C ARG A 69 3.28 -6.66 11.36
N PRO A 70 2.26 -5.96 11.89
CA PRO A 70 2.33 -5.32 13.21
C PRO A 70 2.69 -6.28 14.36
N GLU A 71 2.34 -7.56 14.22
CA GLU A 71 2.64 -8.58 15.21
C GLU A 71 4.11 -9.04 15.21
N GLY A 72 4.94 -8.48 14.33
CA GLY A 72 6.37 -8.76 14.21
C GLY A 72 6.70 -10.11 13.55
N ARG A 73 5.70 -10.83 13.04
CA ARG A 73 5.85 -12.04 12.23
C ARG A 73 5.13 -11.88 10.91
N GLY A 74 5.73 -12.45 9.85
CA GLY A 74 5.18 -12.34 8.52
C GLY A 74 5.37 -10.99 7.86
N ALA A 75 5.00 -10.91 6.61
CA ALA A 75 5.18 -9.74 5.77
C ALA A 75 3.91 -9.38 5.00
N ARG A 76 3.84 -8.14 4.57
CA ARG A 76 2.84 -7.63 3.65
C ARG A 76 3.55 -6.88 2.53
N LEU A 77 3.21 -7.21 1.31
CA LEU A 77 3.65 -6.52 0.10
C LEU A 77 2.44 -5.85 -0.54
N ARG A 78 2.60 -4.63 -1.00
CA ARG A 78 1.64 -3.91 -1.83
C ARG A 78 2.30 -3.58 -3.15
N PHE A 79 1.61 -3.83 -4.24
CA PHE A 79 1.97 -3.47 -5.60
C PHE A 79 0.83 -2.66 -6.19
N ALA A 80 1.09 -1.48 -6.70
CA ALA A 80 0.07 -0.67 -7.34
C ALA A 80 0.53 -0.16 -8.69
N GLY A 81 -0.39 -0.08 -9.64
CA GLY A 81 -0.10 0.35 -11.00
C GLY A 81 -1.37 0.55 -11.82
N GLN A 82 -1.18 0.86 -13.10
CA GLN A 82 -2.28 1.06 -14.03
C GLN A 82 -2.55 -0.19 -14.87
N SER A 83 -3.83 -0.53 -15.05
CA SER A 83 -4.30 -1.53 -16.00
C SER A 83 -5.36 -0.90 -16.88
N GLY A 84 -4.97 -0.44 -18.06
CA GLY A 84 -5.82 0.41 -18.89
C GLY A 84 -6.14 1.74 -18.19
N GLU A 85 -7.43 2.00 -17.98
CA GLU A 85 -7.89 3.21 -17.27
C GLU A 85 -8.07 2.99 -15.75
N MET A 86 -7.88 1.76 -15.27
CA MET A 86 -8.08 1.40 -13.86
C MET A 86 -6.77 1.50 -13.08
N SER A 87 -6.81 2.14 -11.93
CA SER A 87 -5.74 2.07 -10.93
C SER A 87 -6.00 0.88 -10.01
N ILE A 88 -5.08 -0.07 -9.96
CA ILE A 88 -5.22 -1.31 -9.21
C ILE A 88 -4.09 -1.43 -8.20
N ALA A 89 -4.42 -1.78 -6.96
CA ALA A 89 -3.45 -2.20 -5.97
C ALA A 89 -3.69 -3.67 -5.58
N ILE A 90 -2.61 -4.42 -5.43
CA ILE A 90 -2.61 -5.83 -5.01
C ILE A 90 -1.80 -5.93 -3.73
N ILE A 91 -2.43 -6.45 -2.69
CA ILE A 91 -1.81 -6.68 -1.39
C ILE A 91 -1.67 -8.18 -1.17
N ILE A 92 -0.46 -8.63 -0.88
CA ILE A 92 -0.13 -10.01 -0.52
C ILE A 92 0.32 -10.02 0.93
N ALA A 93 -0.40 -10.71 1.80
CA ALA A 93 -0.02 -10.88 3.20
C ALA A 93 0.36 -12.33 3.46
N MET A 94 1.57 -12.55 3.95
CA MET A 94 2.19 -13.84 4.28
C MET A 94 2.47 -13.89 5.79
N PRO A 95 1.50 -14.34 6.62
CA PRO A 95 1.62 -14.24 8.09
C PRO A 95 2.78 -15.02 8.68
N ASP A 96 3.16 -16.12 8.04
CA ASP A 96 4.17 -17.04 8.55
C ASP A 96 5.52 -16.92 7.84
N LEU A 97 5.71 -15.88 7.00
CA LEU A 97 7.00 -15.63 6.39
C LEU A 97 8.02 -15.18 7.44
N GLU A 98 9.17 -15.82 7.46
CA GLU A 98 10.30 -15.45 8.31
C GLU A 98 11.33 -14.64 7.53
N ARG A 99 12.00 -13.73 8.24
CA ARG A 99 13.03 -12.86 7.64
C ARG A 99 14.20 -13.68 7.10
N GLY A 100 14.57 -13.41 5.84
CA GLY A 100 15.71 -14.01 5.18
C GLY A 100 15.53 -15.48 4.79
N THR A 101 14.29 -16.01 4.81
CA THR A 101 14.01 -17.39 4.44
C THR A 101 13.29 -17.47 3.08
N VAL A 102 13.53 -18.56 2.38
CA VAL A 102 12.67 -19.03 1.28
C VAL A 102 11.66 -20.02 1.86
N ALA A 103 10.49 -20.11 1.28
CA ALA A 103 9.44 -20.96 1.78
C ALA A 103 8.51 -21.41 0.65
N GLN A 104 7.87 -22.55 0.81
CA GLN A 104 6.89 -23.07 -0.13
C GLN A 104 5.53 -23.20 0.56
N GLU A 105 4.49 -23.01 -0.22
CA GLU A 105 3.10 -23.20 0.21
C GLU A 105 2.72 -22.39 1.46
N LEU A 106 3.27 -21.18 1.61
CA LEU A 106 2.86 -20.28 2.70
C LEU A 106 1.40 -19.86 2.49
N GLY A 107 0.55 -20.17 3.46
CA GLY A 107 -0.82 -19.67 3.48
C GLY A 107 -0.82 -18.13 3.40
N SER A 108 -1.51 -17.59 2.41
CA SER A 108 -1.47 -16.17 2.10
C SER A 108 -2.86 -15.57 1.94
N ASN A 109 -3.01 -14.31 2.37
CA ASN A 109 -4.18 -13.51 2.05
C ASN A 109 -3.85 -12.58 0.89
N VAL A 110 -4.78 -12.47 -0.05
CA VAL A 110 -4.68 -11.55 -1.18
C VAL A 110 -5.85 -10.58 -1.17
N THR A 111 -5.56 -9.33 -1.40
CA THR A 111 -6.57 -8.31 -1.62
C THR A 111 -6.25 -7.55 -2.89
N VAL A 112 -7.20 -7.45 -3.80
CA VAL A 112 -7.15 -6.62 -4.99
C VAL A 112 -8.07 -5.42 -4.78
N ILE A 113 -7.57 -4.23 -5.03
CA ILE A 113 -8.26 -2.97 -4.82
C ILE A 113 -8.35 -2.24 -6.15
N GLU A 114 -9.55 -1.86 -6.56
CA GLU A 114 -9.76 -0.87 -7.60
C GLU A 114 -9.80 0.52 -6.95
N GLU A 115 -8.67 1.24 -7.03
CA GLU A 115 -8.47 2.47 -6.24
C GLU A 115 -9.43 3.60 -6.64
N GLY A 116 -9.80 3.73 -7.89
CA GLY A 116 -10.77 4.75 -8.34
C GLY A 116 -12.23 4.41 -8.08
N GLY A 117 -12.57 3.13 -8.11
CA GLY A 117 -13.92 2.61 -7.91
C GLY A 117 -14.27 2.30 -6.45
N GLY A 118 -13.27 2.22 -5.58
CA GLY A 118 -13.46 1.88 -4.17
C GLY A 118 -13.90 0.44 -3.92
N ARG A 119 -13.68 -0.47 -4.89
CA ARG A 119 -14.03 -1.88 -4.76
C ARG A 119 -12.84 -2.69 -4.25
N PHE A 120 -13.15 -3.65 -3.40
CA PHE A 120 -12.15 -4.50 -2.74
C PHE A 120 -12.54 -5.97 -2.95
N PHE A 121 -11.61 -6.77 -3.43
CA PHE A 121 -11.75 -8.20 -3.61
C PHE A 121 -10.74 -8.91 -2.73
N SER A 122 -11.14 -9.83 -1.90
CA SER A 122 -10.22 -10.47 -0.95
C SER A 122 -10.49 -11.96 -0.79
N THR A 123 -9.44 -12.67 -0.37
CA THR A 123 -9.57 -14.05 0.09
C THR A 123 -10.38 -14.13 1.37
N ALA A 124 -11.21 -15.16 1.50
CA ALA A 124 -12.00 -15.41 2.72
C ALA A 124 -11.13 -15.85 3.91
N GLY A 125 -9.91 -16.29 3.67
CA GLY A 125 -8.97 -16.76 4.70
C GLY A 125 -7.70 -17.36 4.10
N LEU A 126 -6.79 -17.82 4.95
CA LEU A 126 -5.47 -18.37 4.57
C LEU A 126 -5.52 -19.68 3.75
N GLY A 127 -6.66 -20.33 3.67
CA GLY A 127 -6.82 -21.60 2.95
C GLY A 127 -7.18 -21.46 1.47
N SER A 128 -7.14 -20.26 0.90
CA SER A 128 -7.56 -20.02 -0.49
C SER A 128 -6.41 -19.68 -1.43
N CYS A 129 -5.31 -19.14 -0.90
CA CYS A 129 -4.11 -18.80 -1.67
C CYS A 129 -2.84 -19.21 -0.93
N TRP A 130 -1.81 -19.55 -1.70
CA TRP A 130 -0.48 -19.90 -1.19
C TRP A 130 0.59 -19.16 -1.97
N THR A 131 1.68 -18.88 -1.28
CA THR A 131 2.85 -18.22 -1.86
C THR A 131 4.08 -19.11 -1.72
N ASP A 132 4.79 -19.30 -2.82
CA ASP A 132 6.16 -19.81 -2.84
C ASP A 132 7.10 -18.60 -2.89
N VAL A 133 7.83 -18.34 -1.81
CA VAL A 133 8.91 -17.36 -1.79
C VAL A 133 10.17 -18.07 -2.28
N VAL A 134 10.62 -17.70 -3.49
CA VAL A 134 11.77 -18.33 -4.16
C VAL A 134 13.07 -17.59 -3.90
N GLU A 135 12.98 -16.32 -3.52
CA GLU A 135 14.13 -15.49 -3.18
C GLU A 135 13.77 -14.54 -2.04
N GLN A 136 14.69 -14.40 -1.10
CA GLN A 136 14.67 -13.35 -0.09
C GLN A 136 16.12 -12.99 0.23
N ALA A 137 16.66 -11.99 -0.47
CA ALA A 137 18.05 -11.57 -0.39
C ALA A 137 18.18 -10.18 0.21
N GLN A 138 19.05 -10.00 1.19
CA GLN A 138 19.34 -8.69 1.74
C GLN A 138 20.03 -7.81 0.69
N THR A 139 19.57 -6.57 0.53
CA THR A 139 20.11 -5.62 -0.42
C THR A 139 20.86 -4.50 0.30
N GLY A 140 22.09 -4.25 -0.11
CA GLY A 140 22.94 -3.17 0.44
C GLY A 140 23.64 -3.48 1.76
N ASP A 141 24.55 -2.59 2.15
CA ASP A 141 25.36 -2.69 3.35
C ASP A 141 24.57 -2.18 4.58
N GLY A 142 24.17 -3.10 5.43
CA GLY A 142 23.59 -2.78 6.75
C GLY A 142 22.14 -2.30 6.77
N ALA A 143 21.46 -2.29 5.64
CA ALA A 143 20.04 -1.97 5.57
C ALA A 143 19.18 -3.19 5.90
N ASN A 144 17.95 -2.92 6.34
CA ASN A 144 16.93 -3.94 6.55
C ASN A 144 16.11 -4.30 5.30
N PRO A 145 16.25 -3.62 4.13
CA PRO A 145 15.53 -4.00 2.95
C PRO A 145 16.05 -5.32 2.39
N TYR A 146 15.11 -6.17 2.04
CA TYR A 146 15.32 -7.41 1.32
C TYR A 146 14.62 -7.34 -0.01
N PHE A 147 15.27 -7.79 -1.07
CA PHE A 147 14.56 -8.13 -2.28
C PHE A 147 13.84 -9.45 -2.04
N ILE A 148 12.56 -9.51 -2.33
CA ILE A 148 11.75 -10.71 -2.20
C ILE A 148 11.09 -10.99 -3.54
N ALA A 149 11.17 -12.23 -4.00
CA ALA A 149 10.49 -12.69 -5.19
C ALA A 149 9.77 -14.01 -4.93
N GLY A 150 8.65 -14.19 -5.63
CA GLY A 150 7.86 -15.38 -5.44
C GLY A 150 6.75 -15.57 -6.47
N ARG A 151 6.00 -16.64 -6.25
CA ARG A 151 4.79 -16.98 -6.99
C ARG A 151 3.66 -17.22 -6.02
N LEU A 152 2.51 -16.69 -6.35
CA LEU A 152 1.29 -16.88 -5.58
C LEU A 152 0.24 -17.52 -6.49
N TYR A 153 -0.52 -18.47 -5.95
CA TYR A 153 -1.63 -19.09 -6.62
C TYR A 153 -2.83 -19.22 -5.69
N CYS A 154 -4.02 -19.11 -6.27
CA CYS A 154 -5.28 -19.19 -5.56
C CYS A 154 -6.15 -20.30 -6.16
N ILE A 155 -6.88 -21.04 -5.33
CA ILE A 155 -7.81 -22.08 -5.77
C ILE A 155 -9.26 -21.61 -5.79
N ALA A 156 -9.54 -20.45 -5.25
CA ALA A 156 -10.87 -19.85 -5.22
C ALA A 156 -10.82 -18.38 -5.67
N PRO A 157 -11.91 -17.87 -6.25
CA PRO A 157 -12.03 -16.45 -6.55
C PRO A 157 -11.91 -15.60 -5.28
N LEU A 158 -11.40 -14.39 -5.44
CA LEU A 158 -11.46 -13.33 -4.44
C LEU A 158 -12.85 -12.70 -4.52
N ALA A 159 -13.62 -12.82 -3.45
CA ALA A 159 -14.95 -12.23 -3.38
C ALA A 159 -14.88 -10.73 -3.15
N GLU A 160 -15.80 -9.99 -3.74
CA GLU A 160 -15.97 -8.56 -3.46
C GLU A 160 -16.43 -8.36 -2.02
N ILE A 161 -15.77 -7.44 -1.31
CA ILE A 161 -16.17 -7.05 0.04
C ILE A 161 -17.40 -6.10 -0.08
N ASN A 162 -18.52 -6.52 0.49
CA ASN A 162 -19.81 -5.81 0.43
C ASN A 162 -20.44 -5.75 -0.99
N GLY A 163 -20.13 -6.72 -1.85
CA GLY A 163 -20.70 -6.88 -3.18
C GLY A 163 -20.91 -8.34 -3.54
N ASP A 164 -21.40 -8.58 -4.76
CA ASP A 164 -21.76 -9.93 -5.24
C ASP A 164 -20.80 -10.40 -6.36
N SER A 165 -19.82 -9.59 -6.72
CA SER A 165 -18.88 -9.92 -7.79
C SER A 165 -17.59 -10.60 -7.27
N SER A 166 -16.75 -11.04 -8.17
CA SER A 166 -15.48 -11.66 -7.82
C SER A 166 -14.41 -11.46 -8.89
N VAL A 167 -13.17 -11.60 -8.45
CA VAL A 167 -11.98 -11.59 -9.31
C VAL A 167 -11.23 -12.90 -9.10
N THR A 168 -10.82 -13.52 -10.19
CA THR A 168 -9.98 -14.72 -10.18
C THR A 168 -8.59 -14.38 -10.68
N LEU A 169 -7.58 -14.77 -9.92
CA LEU A 169 -6.20 -14.86 -10.39
C LEU A 169 -5.75 -16.33 -10.27
N ARG A 170 -5.07 -16.84 -11.27
CA ARG A 170 -4.58 -18.23 -11.24
C ARG A 170 -3.20 -18.30 -10.61
N GLU A 171 -2.28 -17.55 -11.17
CA GLU A 171 -0.90 -17.42 -10.75
C GLU A 171 -0.51 -15.95 -10.81
N LEU A 172 0.22 -15.50 -9.80
CA LEU A 172 0.79 -14.18 -9.75
C LEU A 172 2.27 -14.34 -9.43
N GLN A 173 3.14 -13.76 -10.27
CA GLN A 173 4.57 -13.68 -10.05
C GLN A 173 4.93 -12.27 -9.62
N PHE A 174 5.76 -12.14 -8.61
CA PHE A 174 6.13 -10.85 -8.06
C PHE A 174 7.59 -10.76 -7.65
N GLY A 175 8.12 -9.56 -7.69
CA GLY A 175 9.40 -9.17 -7.09
C GLY A 175 9.33 -7.75 -6.58
N GLY A 176 9.84 -7.49 -5.39
CA GLY A 176 9.81 -6.17 -4.77
C GLY A 176 10.66 -6.10 -3.53
N TYR A 177 10.70 -4.93 -2.89
CA TYR A 177 11.45 -4.76 -1.66
C TYR A 177 10.54 -4.84 -0.43
N LEU A 178 11.10 -5.44 0.60
CA LEU A 178 10.51 -5.59 1.92
C LEU A 178 11.48 -5.04 2.95
N ASP A 179 11.10 -4.00 3.65
CA ASP A 179 11.85 -3.50 4.79
C ASP A 179 11.34 -4.17 6.07
N TRP A 180 12.16 -5.05 6.65
CA TRP A 180 11.83 -5.73 7.89
C TRP A 180 11.88 -4.82 9.13
N GLY A 181 12.24 -3.55 8.99
CA GLY A 181 12.39 -2.61 10.10
C GLY A 181 13.56 -2.94 11.03
N THR A 182 13.88 -2.02 11.90
CA THR A 182 14.78 -2.26 13.04
C THR A 182 13.95 -2.81 14.20
N ARG A 183 14.31 -3.96 14.73
CA ARG A 183 13.79 -4.43 16.03
C ARG A 183 14.45 -3.66 17.16
#